data_f84405ecb9d81424a19c079f40e1c838
#
_entry.id   f84405ecb9d81424a19c079f40e1c838
#
_cell.length_a   1.000
_cell.length_b   1.000
_cell.length_c   1.000
_cell.angle_alpha   90.00
_cell.angle_beta   90.00
_cell.angle_gamma   90.00
#
_symmetry.space_group_name_H-M   'P 1'
#
loop_
_entity.id
_entity.type
_entity.pdbx_description
1 polymer ?
#
loop_
_entity_poly.entity_id
_entity_poly.type
_entity_poly.pdbx_seq_one_letter_code
_entity_poly.pdbx_strand_id
1 'polypeptide(L)'
;MSIRALIVDDEEPARGELQYLLSAHPEVEVVGEAATAADALHLAASVRYDVVFLDIELPGMTGLEVARLVLDRSERPAVVFVTAHDRYAVDAFAVEAFDYLVKPVEPVRLARVVERLSHARREAPQPVEKIPVVSAGGSKTLLDYDAVYWVEADGDYSRVHTYDRAYLSTSSLRELGETLPAARFTRIHRSHLVNLGKVASVRRGGPDRLRLVLDDQQQTELDVARRQTRALRERLRV
;
A
#
# COMPACT_ATOMS: atom_id res chain seq x y z
N MET A 1 7.88 -3.01 -8.06
CA MET A 1 6.59 -2.32 -7.76
C MET A 1 6.67 -0.92 -8.35
N SER A 2 5.68 -0.51 -9.15
CA SER A 2 5.59 0.81 -9.76
C SER A 2 5.27 1.91 -8.75
N ILE A 3 5.69 3.15 -9.02
CA ILE A 3 5.31 4.37 -8.30
C ILE A 3 3.92 4.75 -8.79
N ARG A 4 2.92 4.73 -7.91
CA ARG A 4 1.53 5.04 -8.26
C ARG A 4 1.32 6.54 -8.24
N ALA A 5 1.04 7.11 -9.41
CA ALA A 5 0.88 8.55 -9.59
C ALA A 5 -0.59 8.95 -9.75
N LEU A 6 -0.96 10.09 -9.14
CA LEU A 6 -2.17 10.85 -9.41
C LEU A 6 -1.77 12.14 -10.14
N ILE A 7 -2.46 12.47 -11.23
CA ILE A 7 -2.31 13.76 -11.93
C ILE A 7 -3.54 14.62 -11.61
N VAL A 8 -3.31 15.85 -11.18
CA VAL A 8 -4.36 16.82 -10.83
C VAL A 8 -4.11 18.13 -11.55
N ASP A 9 -5.00 18.47 -12.50
CA ASP A 9 -4.91 19.65 -13.32
C ASP A 9 -6.29 19.89 -13.95
N ASP A 10 -6.81 21.08 -14.03
CA ASP A 10 -8.12 21.34 -14.64
C ASP A 10 -8.05 21.31 -16.17
N GLU A 11 -6.87 21.53 -16.75
CA GLU A 11 -6.65 21.50 -18.19
C GLU A 11 -6.37 20.07 -18.70
N GLU A 12 -7.31 19.50 -19.47
CA GLU A 12 -7.14 18.17 -20.08
C GLU A 12 -5.86 18.02 -20.92
N PRO A 13 -5.47 19.04 -21.76
CA PRO A 13 -4.21 18.95 -22.53
C PRO A 13 -2.97 18.85 -21.63
N ALA A 14 -2.94 19.56 -20.50
CA ALA A 14 -1.82 19.51 -19.57
C ALA A 14 -1.72 18.15 -18.88
N ARG A 15 -2.85 17.55 -18.49
CA ARG A 15 -2.87 16.17 -17.97
C ARG A 15 -2.36 15.17 -19.00
N GLY A 16 -2.83 15.28 -20.26
CA GLY A 16 -2.40 14.40 -21.34
C GLY A 16 -0.91 14.52 -21.68
N GLU A 17 -0.36 15.74 -21.67
CA GLU A 17 1.08 15.98 -21.86
C GLU A 17 1.90 15.32 -20.74
N LEU A 18 1.53 15.55 -19.48
CA LEU A 18 2.24 14.99 -18.35
C LEU A 18 2.15 13.45 -18.33
N GLN A 19 0.98 12.88 -18.66
CA GLN A 19 0.80 11.43 -18.79
C GLN A 19 1.70 10.86 -19.90
N TYR A 20 1.76 11.54 -21.05
CA TYR A 20 2.66 11.15 -22.15
C TYR A 20 4.12 11.17 -21.70
N LEU A 21 4.58 12.22 -21.04
CA LEU A 21 5.93 12.31 -20.52
C LEU A 21 6.25 11.23 -19.48
N LEU A 22 5.31 10.95 -18.56
CA LEU A 22 5.46 9.90 -17.57
C LEU A 22 5.48 8.50 -18.18
N SER A 23 4.86 8.28 -19.34
CA SER A 23 4.89 6.99 -20.04
C SER A 23 6.29 6.53 -20.48
N ALA A 24 7.25 7.48 -20.59
CA ALA A 24 8.66 7.18 -20.85
C ALA A 24 9.39 6.60 -19.61
N HIS A 25 8.72 6.56 -18.43
CA HIS A 25 9.28 6.14 -17.15
C HIS A 25 8.53 4.88 -16.65
N PRO A 26 8.99 3.65 -16.99
CA PRO A 26 8.28 2.41 -16.67
C PRO A 26 8.14 2.14 -15.17
N GLU A 27 8.92 2.83 -14.33
CA GLU A 27 8.81 2.80 -12.88
C GLU A 27 7.62 3.60 -12.34
N VAL A 28 6.96 4.46 -13.14
CA VAL A 28 5.80 5.26 -12.75
C VAL A 28 4.55 4.75 -13.46
N GLU A 29 3.47 4.58 -12.72
CA GLU A 29 2.16 4.17 -13.22
C GLU A 29 1.12 5.23 -12.84
N VAL A 30 0.56 5.92 -13.83
CA VAL A 30 -0.53 6.85 -13.61
C VAL A 30 -1.81 6.04 -13.36
N VAL A 31 -2.28 6.03 -12.11
CA VAL A 31 -3.43 5.24 -11.67
C VAL A 31 -4.67 6.08 -11.37
N GLY A 32 -4.57 7.41 -11.55
CA GLY A 32 -5.69 8.32 -11.40
C GLY A 32 -5.42 9.68 -12.01
N GLU A 33 -6.50 10.34 -12.42
CA GLU A 33 -6.52 11.73 -12.88
C GLU A 33 -7.69 12.47 -12.24
N ALA A 34 -7.50 13.74 -11.93
CA ALA A 34 -8.52 14.62 -11.41
C ALA A 34 -8.46 15.99 -12.08
N ALA A 35 -9.63 16.55 -12.43
CA ALA A 35 -9.76 17.87 -12.98
C ALA A 35 -10.15 18.93 -11.93
N THR A 36 -10.47 18.49 -10.70
CA THR A 36 -10.89 19.36 -9.61
C THR A 36 -10.23 18.97 -8.30
N ALA A 37 -10.12 19.93 -7.39
CA ALA A 37 -9.64 19.68 -6.03
C ALA A 37 -10.50 18.63 -5.30
N ALA A 38 -11.82 18.64 -5.48
CA ALA A 38 -12.75 17.71 -4.85
C ALA A 38 -12.49 16.26 -5.32
N ASP A 39 -12.32 16.05 -6.63
CA ASP A 39 -12.02 14.74 -7.19
C ASP A 39 -10.64 14.25 -6.72
N ALA A 40 -9.64 15.14 -6.68
CA ALA A 40 -8.30 14.82 -6.18
C ALA A 40 -8.34 14.34 -4.73
N LEU A 41 -9.05 15.03 -3.84
CA LEU A 41 -9.21 14.65 -2.44
C LEU A 41 -10.00 13.35 -2.27
N HIS A 42 -11.02 13.12 -3.10
CA HIS A 42 -11.80 11.88 -3.11
C HIS A 42 -10.94 10.70 -3.54
N LEU A 43 -10.18 10.84 -4.63
CA LEU A 43 -9.27 9.81 -5.13
C LEU A 43 -8.15 9.53 -4.12
N ALA A 44 -7.52 10.55 -3.55
CA ALA A 44 -6.51 10.41 -2.52
C ALA A 44 -7.05 9.73 -1.24
N ALA A 45 -8.37 9.79 -0.98
CA ALA A 45 -9.02 9.10 0.13
C ALA A 45 -9.28 7.61 -0.15
N SER A 46 -9.53 7.27 -1.39
CA SER A 46 -10.00 5.94 -1.81
C SER A 46 -8.88 5.06 -2.31
N VAL A 47 -7.80 5.65 -2.81
CA VAL A 47 -6.68 4.96 -3.45
C VAL A 47 -5.38 5.46 -2.84
N ARG A 48 -4.43 4.55 -2.60
CA ARG A 48 -3.08 4.91 -2.16
C ARG A 48 -2.26 5.35 -3.36
N TYR A 49 -1.71 6.55 -3.29
CA TYR A 49 -0.76 7.10 -4.25
C TYR A 49 0.61 7.25 -3.59
N ASP A 50 1.68 7.08 -4.38
CA ASP A 50 3.05 7.35 -3.95
C ASP A 50 3.45 8.79 -4.27
N VAL A 51 2.87 9.36 -5.34
CA VAL A 51 3.09 10.74 -5.76
C VAL A 51 1.81 11.37 -6.31
N VAL A 52 1.64 12.67 -6.05
CA VAL A 52 0.61 13.52 -6.64
C VAL A 52 1.31 14.62 -7.42
N PHE A 53 1.13 14.65 -8.74
CA PHE A 53 1.46 15.78 -9.59
C PHE A 53 0.27 16.74 -9.58
N LEU A 54 0.46 17.96 -9.11
CA LEU A 54 -0.62 18.84 -8.72
C LEU A 54 -0.42 20.24 -9.29
N ASP A 55 -1.38 20.72 -10.09
CA ASP A 55 -1.39 22.14 -10.45
C ASP A 55 -1.79 22.99 -9.23
N ILE A 56 -1.21 24.17 -9.14
CA ILE A 56 -1.50 25.15 -8.09
C ILE A 56 -2.79 25.88 -8.40
N GLU A 57 -3.03 26.21 -9.67
CA GLU A 57 -4.20 26.97 -10.10
C GLU A 57 -5.35 26.02 -10.46
N LEU A 58 -6.13 25.61 -9.46
CA LEU A 58 -7.32 24.83 -9.65
C LEU A 58 -8.58 25.65 -9.35
N PRO A 59 -9.71 25.38 -10.01
CA PRO A 59 -10.96 26.08 -9.75
C PRO A 59 -11.46 25.83 -8.31
N GLY A 60 -11.78 26.90 -7.61
CA GLY A 60 -12.42 26.86 -6.28
C GLY A 60 -11.46 26.69 -5.10
N MET A 61 -10.56 25.74 -5.14
CA MET A 61 -9.56 25.49 -4.10
C MET A 61 -8.17 25.38 -4.76
N THR A 62 -7.21 26.09 -4.20
CA THR A 62 -5.83 26.07 -4.75
C THR A 62 -5.15 24.72 -4.54
N GLY A 63 -4.21 24.36 -5.43
CA GLY A 63 -3.40 23.16 -5.25
C GLY A 63 -2.57 23.18 -3.97
N LEU A 64 -2.19 24.36 -3.45
CA LEU A 64 -1.51 24.48 -2.15
C LEU A 64 -2.41 24.02 -0.98
N GLU A 65 -3.72 24.34 -1.03
CA GLU A 65 -4.69 23.87 -0.03
C GLU A 65 -4.92 22.36 -0.16
N VAL A 66 -5.04 21.85 -1.39
CA VAL A 66 -5.13 20.40 -1.66
C VAL A 66 -3.90 19.69 -1.10
N ALA A 67 -2.70 20.20 -1.37
CA ALA A 67 -1.45 19.62 -0.88
C ALA A 67 -1.42 19.50 0.66
N ARG A 68 -1.84 20.56 1.39
CA ARG A 68 -1.92 20.51 2.86
C ARG A 68 -2.83 19.41 3.35
N LEU A 69 -4.03 19.25 2.75
CA LEU A 69 -5.00 18.22 3.13
C LEU A 69 -4.52 16.80 2.79
N VAL A 70 -3.78 16.64 1.70
CA VAL A 70 -3.20 15.34 1.30
C VAL A 70 -2.02 14.98 2.18
N LEU A 71 -1.19 15.96 2.55
CA LEU A 71 -0.01 15.76 3.41
C LEU A 71 -0.34 15.60 4.90
N ASP A 72 -1.52 16.01 5.37
CA ASP A 72 -1.96 15.82 6.77
C ASP A 72 -2.43 14.38 7.06
N ARG A 73 -2.30 13.47 6.12
CA ARG A 73 -2.72 12.07 6.25
C ARG A 73 -1.60 11.21 6.82
N SER A 74 -1.96 10.07 7.39
CA SER A 74 -1.00 9.09 7.92
C SER A 74 -0.11 8.47 6.83
N GLU A 75 -0.65 8.28 5.62
CA GLU A 75 0.09 7.82 4.45
C GLU A 75 0.25 9.00 3.49
N ARG A 76 1.36 9.71 3.61
CA ARG A 76 1.66 10.93 2.84
C ARG A 76 2.27 10.58 1.50
N PRO A 77 1.61 10.87 0.36
CA PRO A 77 2.29 10.81 -0.94
C PRO A 77 3.28 11.96 -1.06
N ALA A 78 4.29 11.80 -1.93
CA ALA A 78 5.08 12.95 -2.37
C ALA A 78 4.18 13.89 -3.17
N VAL A 79 4.32 15.21 -2.97
CA VAL A 79 3.62 16.21 -3.78
C VAL A 79 4.62 16.89 -4.67
N VAL A 80 4.38 16.85 -5.98
CA VAL A 80 5.14 17.56 -7.02
C VAL A 80 4.22 18.56 -7.66
N PHE A 81 4.50 19.86 -7.47
CA PHE A 81 3.73 20.88 -8.15
C PHE A 81 4.09 20.96 -9.62
N VAL A 82 3.10 21.13 -10.49
CA VAL A 82 3.25 21.30 -11.94
C VAL A 82 2.39 22.49 -12.36
N THR A 83 2.97 23.65 -12.59
CA THR A 83 2.22 24.90 -12.81
C THR A 83 2.88 25.81 -13.83
N ALA A 84 2.10 26.72 -14.43
CA ALA A 84 2.60 27.72 -15.37
C ALA A 84 3.40 28.86 -14.71
N HIS A 85 3.37 28.96 -13.37
CA HIS A 85 3.92 30.11 -12.65
C HIS A 85 5.06 29.74 -11.72
N ASP A 86 6.20 30.38 -11.88
CA ASP A 86 7.40 30.21 -11.04
C ASP A 86 7.29 30.90 -9.66
N ARG A 87 6.40 31.88 -9.52
CA ARG A 87 6.19 32.70 -8.30
C ARG A 87 5.77 31.90 -7.07
N TYR A 88 5.15 30.75 -7.25
CA TYR A 88 4.65 29.90 -6.14
C TYR A 88 5.72 28.93 -5.58
N ALA A 89 6.94 28.97 -6.11
CA ALA A 89 7.99 28.07 -5.62
C ALA A 89 8.28 28.26 -4.13
N VAL A 90 8.20 29.48 -3.60
CA VAL A 90 8.38 29.75 -2.16
C VAL A 90 7.26 29.15 -1.34
N ASP A 91 6.01 29.28 -1.80
CA ASP A 91 4.83 28.73 -1.11
C ASP A 91 4.83 27.20 -1.16
N ALA A 92 5.33 26.60 -2.25
CA ALA A 92 5.52 25.16 -2.37
C ALA A 92 6.50 24.60 -1.30
N PHE A 93 7.58 25.33 -1.01
CA PHE A 93 8.47 24.97 0.10
C PHE A 93 7.78 25.03 1.46
N ALA A 94 6.88 25.98 1.68
CA ALA A 94 6.15 26.12 2.95
C ALA A 94 5.19 24.95 3.25
N VAL A 95 4.76 24.21 2.21
CA VAL A 95 3.92 23.01 2.34
C VAL A 95 4.70 21.70 2.23
N GLU A 96 6.05 21.73 2.36
CA GLU A 96 6.92 20.53 2.27
C GLU A 96 6.75 19.75 0.97
N ALA A 97 6.55 20.45 -0.16
CA ALA A 97 6.50 19.80 -1.47
C ALA A 97 7.78 19.02 -1.77
N PHE A 98 7.64 17.88 -2.41
CA PHE A 98 8.78 17.06 -2.84
C PHE A 98 9.61 17.72 -3.95
N ASP A 99 8.92 18.32 -4.93
CA ASP A 99 9.54 19.06 -6.01
C ASP A 99 8.55 20.02 -6.69
N TYR A 100 9.06 20.80 -7.66
CA TYR A 100 8.33 21.83 -8.38
C TYR A 100 8.73 21.82 -9.85
N LEU A 101 7.76 21.72 -10.76
CA LEU A 101 7.93 21.73 -12.21
C LEU A 101 7.16 22.91 -12.81
N VAL A 102 7.80 23.64 -13.71
CA VAL A 102 7.16 24.73 -14.46
C VAL A 102 6.71 24.20 -15.82
N LYS A 103 5.48 24.52 -16.23
CA LYS A 103 4.95 24.25 -17.57
C LYS A 103 5.59 25.19 -18.62
N PRO A 104 5.96 24.71 -19.81
CA PRO A 104 5.91 23.30 -20.25
C PRO A 104 6.92 22.43 -19.52
N VAL A 105 6.52 21.20 -19.18
CA VAL A 105 7.37 20.30 -18.39
C VAL A 105 8.52 19.77 -19.24
N GLU A 106 9.74 20.13 -18.86
CA GLU A 106 10.93 19.63 -19.54
C GLU A 106 11.18 18.16 -19.20
N PRO A 107 11.33 17.26 -20.21
CA PRO A 107 11.57 15.83 -19.98
C PRO A 107 12.75 15.54 -19.04
N VAL A 108 13.84 16.32 -19.17
CA VAL A 108 15.04 16.17 -18.32
C VAL A 108 14.75 16.52 -16.86
N ARG A 109 13.91 17.52 -16.60
CA ARG A 109 13.51 17.90 -15.24
C ARG A 109 12.60 16.83 -14.64
N LEU A 110 11.62 16.34 -15.41
CA LEU A 110 10.74 15.26 -14.97
C LEU A 110 11.53 13.97 -14.64
N ALA A 111 12.50 13.59 -15.50
CA ALA A 111 13.35 12.43 -15.24
C ALA A 111 14.10 12.53 -13.90
N ARG A 112 14.61 13.70 -13.53
CA ARG A 112 15.27 13.93 -12.23
C ARG A 112 14.29 13.79 -11.06
N VAL A 113 13.06 14.27 -11.22
CA VAL A 113 12.01 14.13 -10.20
C VAL A 113 11.67 12.64 -10.00
N VAL A 114 11.48 11.89 -11.09
CA VAL A 114 11.19 10.44 -11.04
C VAL A 114 12.34 9.66 -10.42
N GLU A 115 13.59 10.00 -10.76
CA GLU A 115 14.77 9.37 -10.13
C GLU A 115 14.79 9.62 -8.62
N ARG A 116 14.56 10.86 -8.18
CA ARG A 116 14.49 11.22 -6.75
C ARG A 116 13.35 10.50 -6.03
N LEU A 117 12.17 10.40 -6.65
CA LEU A 117 11.03 9.64 -6.12
C LEU A 117 11.39 8.16 -5.94
N SER A 118 12.09 7.58 -6.92
CA SER A 118 12.54 6.20 -6.88
C SER A 118 13.56 5.97 -5.76
N HIS A 119 14.49 6.90 -5.54
CA HIS A 119 15.44 6.87 -4.43
C HIS A 119 14.74 7.04 -3.08
N ALA A 120 13.91 8.07 -2.92
CA ALA A 120 13.18 8.32 -1.69
C ALA A 120 12.30 7.12 -1.29
N ARG A 121 11.70 6.42 -2.27
CA ARG A 121 10.94 5.21 -2.03
C ARG A 121 11.80 4.02 -1.58
N ARG A 122 13.03 3.91 -2.09
CA ARG A 122 13.99 2.87 -1.67
C ARG A 122 14.55 3.15 -0.27
N GLU A 123 14.76 4.43 0.05
CA GLU A 123 15.29 4.91 1.33
C GLU A 123 14.20 5.11 2.39
N ALA A 124 12.93 5.28 1.98
CA ALA A 124 11.83 5.30 2.93
C ALA A 124 11.92 4.04 3.79
N PRO A 125 11.89 4.18 5.15
CA PRO A 125 11.82 3.00 6.01
C PRO A 125 10.65 2.18 5.50
N GLN A 126 10.94 1.07 4.83
CA GLN A 126 9.90 0.08 4.50
C GLN A 126 9.14 -0.11 5.80
N PRO A 127 7.80 0.01 5.84
CA PRO A 127 7.08 -0.29 7.06
C PRO A 127 7.66 -1.62 7.54
N VAL A 128 8.12 -1.64 8.80
CA VAL A 128 8.81 -2.81 9.34
C VAL A 128 7.82 -3.96 9.21
N GLU A 129 7.90 -4.71 8.10
CA GLU A 129 7.01 -5.83 7.79
C GLU A 129 7.35 -6.99 8.71
N LYS A 130 7.28 -6.72 10.05
CA LYS A 130 7.71 -7.65 11.09
C LYS A 130 6.69 -7.72 12.22
N ILE A 131 6.48 -8.93 12.72
CA ILE A 131 5.66 -9.19 13.89
C ILE A 131 6.58 -9.36 15.10
N PRO A 132 6.36 -8.62 16.19
CA PRO A 132 7.04 -8.91 17.46
C PRO A 132 6.52 -10.22 18.04
N VAL A 133 7.44 -11.15 18.31
CA VAL A 133 7.14 -12.45 18.92
C VAL A 133 8.10 -12.74 20.07
N VAL A 134 7.71 -13.68 20.92
CA VAL A 134 8.53 -14.18 22.03
C VAL A 134 9.00 -15.59 21.65
N SER A 135 10.30 -15.80 21.69
CA SER A 135 10.91 -17.13 21.50
C SER A 135 10.74 -18.00 22.76
N ALA A 136 10.96 -19.31 22.63
CA ALA A 136 10.88 -20.27 23.74
C ALA A 136 11.80 -19.90 24.94
N GLY A 137 12.82 -19.10 24.73
CA GLY A 137 13.73 -18.56 25.77
C GLY A 137 13.31 -17.23 26.38
N GLY A 138 12.11 -16.69 26.06
CA GLY A 138 11.59 -15.42 26.58
C GLY A 138 12.16 -14.17 25.89
N SER A 139 13.07 -14.29 24.93
CA SER A 139 13.60 -13.16 24.18
C SER A 139 12.60 -12.68 23.12
N LYS A 140 12.47 -11.33 22.99
CA LYS A 140 11.67 -10.72 21.92
C LYS A 140 12.44 -10.79 20.61
N THR A 141 11.78 -11.27 19.57
CA THR A 141 12.30 -11.38 18.20
C THR A 141 11.31 -10.74 17.23
N LEU A 142 11.80 -10.18 16.14
CA LEU A 142 10.98 -9.62 15.08
C LEU A 142 10.98 -10.61 13.90
N LEU A 143 9.81 -11.16 13.57
CA LEU A 143 9.63 -12.05 12.42
C LEU A 143 9.19 -11.23 11.20
N ASP A 144 9.87 -11.42 10.08
CA ASP A 144 9.44 -10.88 8.80
C ASP A 144 8.09 -11.47 8.39
N TYR A 145 7.20 -10.69 7.81
CA TYR A 145 5.89 -11.17 7.34
C TYR A 145 6.02 -12.33 6.34
N ASP A 146 7.09 -12.34 5.54
CA ASP A 146 7.36 -13.43 4.61
C ASP A 146 7.72 -14.76 5.30
N ALA A 147 8.20 -14.72 6.53
CA ALA A 147 8.47 -15.91 7.33
C ALA A 147 7.20 -16.49 7.97
N VAL A 148 6.09 -15.72 8.00
CA VAL A 148 4.84 -16.12 8.64
C VAL A 148 3.94 -16.87 7.67
N TYR A 149 3.54 -18.07 8.05
CA TYR A 149 2.63 -18.93 7.29
C TYR A 149 1.18 -18.73 7.71
N TRP A 150 0.92 -18.78 9.01
CA TRP A 150 -0.40 -18.56 9.56
C TRP A 150 -0.32 -18.17 11.03
N VAL A 151 -1.43 -17.67 11.56
CA VAL A 151 -1.53 -17.24 12.95
C VAL A 151 -2.78 -17.88 13.56
N GLU A 152 -2.62 -18.42 14.76
CA GLU A 152 -3.68 -19.04 15.55
C GLU A 152 -3.96 -18.21 16.81
N ALA A 153 -5.25 -18.10 17.17
CA ALA A 153 -5.63 -17.50 18.45
C ALA A 153 -5.31 -18.43 19.60
N ASP A 154 -4.67 -17.91 20.65
CA ASP A 154 -4.28 -18.62 21.87
C ASP A 154 -4.70 -17.78 23.10
N GLY A 155 -6.00 -17.79 23.43
CA GLY A 155 -6.58 -16.90 24.43
C GLY A 155 -6.47 -15.43 24.03
N ASP A 156 -5.85 -14.61 24.89
CA ASP A 156 -5.57 -13.20 24.64
C ASP A 156 -4.30 -12.97 23.81
N TYR A 157 -3.57 -14.04 23.51
CA TYR A 157 -2.35 -14.07 22.72
C TYR A 157 -2.59 -14.67 21.34
N SER A 158 -1.54 -14.69 20.52
CA SER A 158 -1.55 -15.41 19.25
C SER A 158 -0.30 -16.25 19.10
N ARG A 159 -0.45 -17.41 18.43
CA ARG A 159 0.66 -18.26 18.03
C ARG A 159 0.96 -18.03 16.56
N VAL A 160 2.15 -17.53 16.26
CA VAL A 160 2.62 -17.23 14.92
C VAL A 160 3.45 -18.39 14.41
N HIS A 161 2.96 -19.05 13.34
CA HIS A 161 3.60 -20.22 12.75
C HIS A 161 4.45 -19.81 11.54
N THR A 162 5.68 -20.32 11.53
CA THR A 162 6.64 -20.21 10.41
C THR A 162 6.75 -21.57 9.71
N TYR A 163 7.71 -21.72 8.81
CA TYR A 163 7.93 -22.97 8.07
C TYR A 163 8.11 -24.19 8.97
N ASP A 164 8.87 -24.07 10.07
CA ASP A 164 9.34 -25.17 10.91
C ASP A 164 8.97 -25.05 12.39
N ARG A 165 8.48 -23.92 12.84
CA ARG A 165 8.22 -23.66 14.27
C ARG A 165 7.11 -22.65 14.52
N ALA A 166 6.73 -22.50 15.79
CA ALA A 166 5.75 -21.50 16.23
C ALA A 166 6.36 -20.61 17.33
N TYR A 167 5.87 -19.36 17.36
CA TYR A 167 6.26 -18.34 18.32
C TYR A 167 5.00 -17.78 19.00
N LEU A 168 5.14 -17.31 20.22
CA LEU A 168 4.07 -16.60 20.91
C LEU A 168 4.14 -15.09 20.57
N SER A 169 3.02 -14.50 20.16
CA SER A 169 2.86 -13.06 20.06
C SER A 169 1.97 -12.56 21.20
N THR A 170 2.35 -11.41 21.77
CA THR A 170 1.53 -10.73 22.80
C THR A 170 0.32 -10.00 22.21
N SER A 171 0.27 -9.86 20.89
CA SER A 171 -0.88 -9.29 20.18
C SER A 171 -1.95 -10.35 19.97
N SER A 172 -3.20 -9.98 20.15
CA SER A 172 -4.35 -10.84 19.83
C SER A 172 -4.48 -11.05 18.31
N LEU A 173 -5.18 -12.13 17.91
CA LEU A 173 -5.47 -12.40 16.50
C LEU A 173 -6.26 -11.26 15.83
N ARG A 174 -7.03 -10.50 16.59
CA ARG A 174 -7.76 -9.33 16.11
C ARG A 174 -6.79 -8.21 15.75
N GLU A 175 -5.90 -7.83 16.68
CA GLU A 175 -4.90 -6.78 16.46
C GLU A 175 -3.98 -7.13 15.30
N LEU A 176 -3.50 -8.39 15.21
CA LEU A 176 -2.72 -8.84 14.07
C LEU A 176 -3.51 -8.78 12.76
N GLY A 177 -4.82 -9.07 12.79
CA GLY A 177 -5.68 -8.96 11.61
C GLY A 177 -5.91 -7.53 11.12
N GLU A 178 -5.78 -6.53 12.01
CA GLU A 178 -5.87 -5.10 11.70
C GLU A 178 -4.51 -4.53 11.22
N THR A 179 -3.40 -5.10 11.72
CA THR A 179 -2.04 -4.61 11.47
C THR A 179 -1.40 -5.25 10.23
N LEU A 180 -1.65 -6.55 10.03
CA LEU A 180 -1.03 -7.30 8.92
C LEU A 180 -1.61 -6.89 7.56
N PRO A 181 -0.77 -6.79 6.50
CA PRO A 181 -1.23 -6.38 5.18
C PRO A 181 -2.36 -7.26 4.66
N ALA A 182 -3.54 -6.66 4.46
CA ALA A 182 -4.71 -7.36 3.95
C ALA A 182 -4.48 -7.95 2.53
N ALA A 183 -3.50 -7.47 1.77
CA ALA A 183 -3.10 -8.04 0.50
C ALA A 183 -2.49 -9.44 0.65
N ARG A 184 -1.75 -9.69 1.74
CA ARG A 184 -1.04 -10.96 2.01
C ARG A 184 -1.80 -11.85 2.97
N PHE A 185 -2.41 -11.28 4.01
CA PHE A 185 -3.05 -12.02 5.09
C PHE A 185 -4.57 -11.96 4.98
N THR A 186 -5.23 -13.07 5.31
CA THR A 186 -6.68 -13.10 5.34
C THR A 186 -7.19 -13.95 6.49
N ARG A 187 -8.28 -13.49 7.11
CA ARG A 187 -8.93 -14.25 8.17
C ARG A 187 -9.80 -15.34 7.56
N ILE A 188 -9.44 -16.60 7.77
CA ILE A 188 -10.17 -17.77 7.24
C ILE A 188 -11.10 -18.40 8.26
N HIS A 189 -10.82 -18.18 9.55
CA HIS A 189 -11.61 -18.69 10.67
C HIS A 189 -11.61 -17.69 11.83
N ARG A 190 -12.53 -17.85 12.79
CA ARG A 190 -12.51 -17.01 14.02
C ARG A 190 -11.19 -17.09 14.78
N SER A 191 -10.48 -18.20 14.67
CA SER A 191 -9.20 -18.49 15.32
C SER A 191 -7.99 -18.54 14.38
N HIS A 192 -8.14 -18.34 13.06
CA HIS A 192 -7.04 -18.47 12.12
C HIS A 192 -6.97 -17.31 11.12
N LEU A 193 -5.74 -16.82 10.91
CA LEU A 193 -5.34 -15.87 9.91
C LEU A 193 -4.23 -16.50 9.08
N VAL A 194 -4.30 -16.47 7.76
CA VAL A 194 -3.36 -17.16 6.87
C VAL A 194 -2.68 -16.19 5.91
N ASN A 195 -1.40 -16.43 5.64
CA ASN A 195 -0.67 -15.78 4.56
C ASN A 195 -0.99 -16.50 3.25
N LEU A 196 -1.69 -15.80 2.35
CA LEU A 196 -2.12 -16.38 1.07
C LEU A 196 -0.93 -16.76 0.15
N GLY A 197 0.21 -16.09 0.28
CA GLY A 197 1.43 -16.42 -0.45
C GLY A 197 2.08 -17.74 -0.02
N LYS A 198 1.63 -18.35 1.10
CA LYS A 198 2.12 -19.62 1.65
C LYS A 198 1.14 -20.78 1.44
N VAL A 199 0.09 -20.57 0.65
CA VAL A 199 -0.89 -21.60 0.31
C VAL A 199 -0.39 -22.41 -0.88
N ALA A 200 -0.06 -23.67 -0.66
CA ALA A 200 0.36 -24.61 -1.70
C ALA A 200 -0.82 -25.10 -2.54
N SER A 201 -1.96 -25.40 -1.91
CA SER A 201 -3.15 -25.87 -2.62
C SER A 201 -4.44 -25.62 -1.85
N VAL A 202 -5.55 -25.63 -2.60
CA VAL A 202 -6.91 -25.48 -2.06
C VAL A 202 -7.68 -26.76 -2.33
N ARG A 203 -8.22 -27.40 -1.29
CA ARG A 203 -9.01 -28.63 -1.37
C ARG A 203 -10.46 -28.39 -0.96
N ARG A 204 -11.36 -29.26 -1.39
CA ARG A 204 -12.73 -29.28 -0.86
C ARG A 204 -12.72 -29.88 0.54
N GLY A 205 -13.15 -29.12 1.55
CA GLY A 205 -13.27 -29.57 2.95
C GLY A 205 -14.66 -30.11 3.32
N GLY A 206 -15.53 -30.36 2.32
CA GLY A 206 -16.92 -30.79 2.50
C GLY A 206 -17.91 -29.92 1.72
N PRO A 207 -19.23 -30.08 1.87
CA PRO A 207 -20.25 -29.25 1.23
C PRO A 207 -20.01 -27.77 1.60
N ASP A 208 -19.77 -26.92 0.59
CA ASP A 208 -19.52 -25.48 0.73
C ASP A 208 -18.39 -25.07 1.70
N ARG A 209 -17.40 -25.94 1.89
CA ARG A 209 -16.20 -25.65 2.67
C ARG A 209 -14.94 -25.80 1.83
N LEU A 210 -13.99 -24.93 2.10
CA LEU A 210 -12.63 -25.03 1.58
C LEU A 210 -11.68 -25.44 2.70
N ARG A 211 -10.60 -26.10 2.30
CA ARG A 211 -9.45 -26.40 3.13
C ARG A 211 -8.21 -25.92 2.41
N LEU A 212 -7.38 -25.13 3.08
CA LEU A 212 -6.10 -24.70 2.58
C LEU A 212 -5.02 -25.65 3.04
N VAL A 213 -4.11 -25.98 2.13
CA VAL A 213 -2.87 -26.72 2.44
C VAL A 213 -1.72 -25.74 2.31
N LEU A 214 -0.94 -25.59 3.35
CA LEU A 214 0.20 -24.68 3.39
C LEU A 214 1.48 -25.37 2.89
N ASP A 215 2.42 -24.56 2.42
CA ASP A 215 3.76 -25.00 1.99
C ASP A 215 4.76 -24.95 3.17
N ASP A 216 4.30 -25.35 4.35
CA ASP A 216 5.12 -25.52 5.54
C ASP A 216 5.65 -26.95 5.67
N GLN A 217 6.58 -27.17 6.60
CA GLN A 217 7.23 -28.46 6.79
C GLN A 217 6.23 -29.61 7.04
N GLN A 218 5.09 -29.31 7.67
CA GLN A 218 4.06 -30.30 8.03
C GLN A 218 2.92 -30.38 7.01
N GLN A 219 2.94 -29.55 5.97
CA GLN A 219 1.83 -29.39 5.03
C GLN A 219 0.51 -29.13 5.75
N THR A 220 0.52 -28.16 6.66
CA THR A 220 -0.61 -27.87 7.54
C THR A 220 -1.89 -27.64 6.76
N GLU A 221 -2.94 -28.34 7.16
CA GLU A 221 -4.28 -28.19 6.58
C GLU A 221 -5.16 -27.30 7.48
N LEU A 222 -5.70 -26.23 6.94
CA LEU A 222 -6.55 -25.27 7.65
C LEU A 222 -7.97 -25.24 7.07
N ASP A 223 -8.98 -25.46 7.88
CA ASP A 223 -10.37 -25.37 7.47
C ASP A 223 -10.84 -23.92 7.39
N VAL A 224 -11.52 -23.58 6.28
CA VAL A 224 -12.09 -22.26 6.04
C VAL A 224 -13.53 -22.20 6.56
N ALA A 225 -13.85 -21.20 7.36
CA ALA A 225 -15.22 -20.98 7.83
C ALA A 225 -16.16 -20.68 6.64
N ARG A 226 -17.38 -21.23 6.64
CA ARG A 226 -18.35 -21.09 5.54
C ARG A 226 -18.51 -19.63 5.07
N ARG A 227 -18.64 -18.70 6.02
CA ARG A 227 -18.80 -17.27 5.72
C ARG A 227 -17.61 -16.64 4.98
N GLN A 228 -16.40 -17.25 5.07
CA GLN A 228 -15.18 -16.74 4.43
C GLN A 228 -14.91 -17.42 3.07
N THR A 229 -15.59 -18.53 2.78
CA THR A 229 -15.34 -19.36 1.59
C THR A 229 -15.53 -18.56 0.29
N ARG A 230 -16.61 -17.75 0.19
CA ARG A 230 -16.89 -16.97 -1.01
C ARG A 230 -15.80 -15.92 -1.27
N ALA A 231 -15.50 -15.08 -0.28
CA ALA A 231 -14.49 -14.04 -0.39
C ALA A 231 -13.10 -14.61 -0.70
N LEU A 232 -12.79 -15.79 -0.12
CA LEU A 232 -11.51 -16.45 -0.36
C LEU A 232 -11.42 -17.02 -1.78
N ARG A 233 -12.50 -17.59 -2.35
CA ARG A 233 -12.54 -18.03 -3.75
C ARG A 233 -12.28 -16.89 -4.72
N GLU A 234 -12.92 -15.75 -4.52
CA GLU A 234 -12.73 -14.54 -5.33
C GLU A 234 -11.26 -14.08 -5.28
N ARG A 235 -10.64 -14.10 -4.09
CA ARG A 235 -9.23 -13.71 -3.93
C ARG A 235 -8.23 -14.67 -4.55
N LEU A 236 -8.46 -15.98 -4.43
CA LEU A 236 -7.58 -17.02 -4.96
C LEU A 236 -7.90 -17.39 -6.43
N ARG A 237 -8.99 -16.82 -6.98
CA ARG A 237 -9.48 -17.10 -8.35
C ARG A 237 -9.74 -18.60 -8.60
N VAL A 238 -10.34 -19.31 -7.61
CA VAL A 238 -10.64 -20.76 -7.63
C VAL A 238 -12.10 -21.05 -7.33
#